data_8983bba7910611f215821b40f84662dc
#
_entry.id   8983bba7910611f215821b40f84662dc
#
_cell.length_a   1.000
_cell.length_b   1.000
_cell.length_c   1.000
_cell.angle_alpha   90.00
_cell.angle_beta   90.00
_cell.angle_gamma   90.00
#
_symmetry.space_group_name_H-M   'P 1'
#
loop_
_entity.id
_entity.type
_entity.pdbx_description
1 polymer ?
#
loop_
_entity_poly.entity_id
_entity_poly.type
_entity_poly.pdbx_seq_one_letter_code
_entity_poly.pdbx_strand_id
1 'polypeptide(L)'
;MPKSSEVTRLLCELIAIPSVNPSLAPENPDLNGEESMATFLIDRAKEFGISAQRQAVLPGRKNVIFRLKPTGRIKQRILLAPHLDVVPADRKSF
;
A
#
# COMPACT_ATOMS: atom_id res chain seq x y z
N MET A 1 -4.10 -28.73 6.70
CA MET A 1 -3.88 -27.28 6.88
C MET A 1 -4.93 -26.50 6.13
N PRO A 2 -5.65 -25.59 6.78
CA PRO A 2 -6.53 -24.69 6.06
C PRO A 2 -5.71 -23.81 5.13
N LYS A 3 -6.25 -23.52 3.97
CA LYS A 3 -5.62 -22.57 3.05
C LYS A 3 -5.68 -21.17 3.66
N SER A 4 -4.60 -20.40 3.52
CA SER A 4 -4.63 -19.00 3.88
C SER A 4 -5.66 -18.27 3.02
N SER A 5 -6.41 -17.37 3.62
CA SER A 5 -7.33 -16.52 2.87
C SER A 5 -6.55 -15.61 1.93
N GLU A 6 -7.22 -15.08 0.90
CA GLU A 6 -6.61 -14.11 0.01
C GLU A 6 -6.17 -12.86 0.77
N VAL A 7 -6.92 -12.44 1.78
CA VAL A 7 -6.57 -11.30 2.62
C VAL A 7 -5.27 -11.57 3.37
N THR A 8 -5.12 -12.75 3.95
CA THR A 8 -3.90 -13.13 4.67
C THR A 8 -2.70 -13.15 3.75
N ARG A 9 -2.85 -13.74 2.56
CA ARG A 9 -1.76 -13.78 1.58
C ARG A 9 -1.36 -12.38 1.12
N LEU A 10 -2.34 -11.52 0.84
CA LEU A 10 -2.09 -10.15 0.45
C LEU A 10 -1.35 -9.39 1.56
N LEU A 11 -1.76 -9.57 2.80
CA LEU A 11 -1.09 -8.94 3.94
C LEU A 11 0.36 -9.39 4.04
N CYS A 12 0.64 -10.69 3.87
CA CYS A 12 2.01 -11.19 3.89
C CYS A 12 2.85 -10.57 2.76
N GLU A 13 2.30 -10.43 1.59
CA GLU A 13 2.99 -9.80 0.47
C GLU A 13 3.29 -8.32 0.74
N LEU A 14 2.34 -7.61 1.36
CA LEU A 14 2.53 -6.21 1.73
C LEU A 14 3.62 -6.06 2.79
N ILE A 15 3.61 -6.93 3.80
CA ILE A 15 4.63 -6.90 4.88
C ILE A 15 6.02 -7.16 4.30
N ALA A 16 6.13 -7.97 3.27
CA ALA A 16 7.42 -8.29 2.65
C ALA A 16 8.05 -7.12 1.89
N ILE A 17 7.29 -6.08 1.59
CA ILE A 17 7.81 -4.90 0.89
C ILE A 17 8.27 -3.88 1.93
N PRO A 18 9.59 -3.53 1.97
CA PRO A 18 10.04 -2.47 2.87
C PRO A 18 9.35 -1.15 2.52
N SER A 19 8.72 -0.51 3.49
CA SER A 19 8.01 0.75 3.26
C SER A 19 8.11 1.68 4.47
N VAL A 20 9.28 1.67 5.12
CA VAL A 20 9.53 2.54 6.28
C VAL A 20 9.48 3.99 5.86
N ASN A 21 8.84 4.83 6.68
CA ASN A 21 8.80 6.27 6.45
C ASN A 21 10.24 6.82 6.41
N PRO A 22 10.62 7.54 5.34
CA PRO A 22 11.99 8.03 5.21
C PRO A 22 12.46 8.91 6.37
N SER A 23 11.56 9.62 7.02
CA SER A 23 11.89 10.47 8.17
C SER A 23 12.29 9.67 9.41
N LEU A 24 11.91 8.39 9.47
CA LEU A 24 12.19 7.52 10.62
C LEU A 24 13.46 6.69 10.46
N ALA A 25 13.94 6.54 9.24
CA ALA A 25 15.17 5.79 8.96
C ALA A 25 15.94 6.44 7.81
N PRO A 26 16.38 7.69 7.97
CA PRO A 26 17.05 8.43 6.89
C PRO A 26 18.41 7.81 6.51
N GLU A 27 19.06 7.12 7.43
CA GLU A 27 20.35 6.46 7.20
C GLU A 27 20.22 5.13 6.46
N ASN A 28 19.00 4.61 6.30
CA ASN A 28 18.74 3.32 5.64
C ASN A 28 17.75 3.50 4.49
N PRO A 29 18.18 4.12 3.36
CA PRO A 29 17.25 4.37 2.25
C PRO A 29 16.68 3.10 1.63
N ASP A 30 17.32 1.95 1.80
CA ASP A 30 16.81 0.67 1.30
C ASP A 30 15.52 0.23 1.99
N LEU A 31 15.22 0.79 3.16
CA LEU A 31 13.96 0.51 3.86
C LEU A 31 12.81 1.38 3.36
N ASN A 32 13.10 2.39 2.55
CA ASN A 32 12.13 3.35 2.05
C ASN A 32 11.50 2.83 0.76
N GLY A 33 10.45 2.05 0.89
CA GLY A 33 9.84 1.38 -0.25
C GLY A 33 8.42 1.83 -0.57
N GLU A 34 8.04 3.07 -0.26
CA GLU A 34 6.69 3.55 -0.58
C GLU A 34 6.41 3.48 -2.08
N GLU A 35 7.41 3.76 -2.93
CA GLU A 35 7.26 3.62 -4.38
C GLU A 35 7.04 2.17 -4.79
N SER A 36 7.79 1.23 -4.20
CA SER A 36 7.62 -0.19 -4.46
C SER A 36 6.25 -0.66 -3.98
N MET A 37 5.82 -0.18 -2.83
CA MET A 37 4.49 -0.48 -2.29
C MET A 37 3.40 0.04 -3.23
N ALA A 38 3.53 1.27 -3.72
CA ALA A 38 2.58 1.85 -4.65
C ALA A 38 2.52 1.05 -5.95
N THR A 39 3.65 0.64 -6.50
CA THR A 39 3.71 -0.18 -7.70
C THR A 39 3.00 -1.52 -7.49
N PHE A 40 3.30 -2.19 -6.38
CA PHE A 40 2.66 -3.44 -6.04
C PHE A 40 1.14 -3.30 -5.97
N LEU A 41 0.66 -2.27 -5.28
CA LEU A 41 -0.77 -2.03 -5.11
C LEU A 41 -1.47 -1.75 -6.43
N ILE A 42 -0.85 -0.96 -7.30
CA ILE A 42 -1.42 -0.65 -8.62
C ILE A 42 -1.48 -1.90 -9.48
N ASP A 43 -0.43 -2.71 -9.50
CA ASP A 43 -0.41 -3.95 -10.25
C ASP A 43 -1.46 -4.93 -9.74
N ARG A 44 -1.60 -5.02 -8.43
CA ARG A 44 -2.61 -5.89 -7.83
C ARG A 44 -4.03 -5.40 -8.15
N ALA A 45 -4.26 -4.10 -8.13
CA ALA A 45 -5.54 -3.52 -8.50
C ALA A 45 -5.92 -3.86 -9.94
N LYS A 46 -4.95 -3.84 -10.86
CA LYS A 46 -5.19 -4.23 -12.25
C LYS A 46 -5.68 -5.68 -12.36
N GLU A 47 -5.10 -6.58 -11.58
CA GLU A 47 -5.53 -7.98 -11.55
C GLU A 47 -6.98 -8.12 -11.14
N PHE A 48 -7.46 -7.25 -10.26
CA PHE A 48 -8.85 -7.25 -9.80
C PHE A 48 -9.77 -6.34 -10.63
N GLY A 49 -9.25 -5.70 -11.68
CA GLY A 49 -10.04 -4.79 -12.50
C GLY A 49 -10.41 -3.49 -11.78
N ILE A 50 -9.64 -3.09 -10.79
CA ILE A 50 -9.89 -1.88 -10.00
C ILE A 50 -9.08 -0.73 -10.59
N SER A 51 -9.74 0.43 -10.79
CA SER A 51 -9.06 1.64 -11.23
C SER A 51 -8.12 2.15 -10.15
N ALA A 52 -6.86 2.36 -10.50
CA ALA A 52 -5.84 2.85 -9.57
C ALA A 52 -4.95 3.87 -10.26
N GLN A 53 -4.53 4.88 -9.51
CA GLN A 53 -3.60 5.88 -10.02
C GLN A 53 -2.68 6.38 -8.92
N ARG A 54 -1.51 6.85 -9.32
CA ARG A 54 -0.59 7.53 -8.42
C ARG A 54 -0.94 9.02 -8.36
N GLN A 55 -0.77 9.61 -7.18
CA GLN A 55 -0.88 11.05 -6.99
C GLN A 55 0.44 11.53 -6.38
N ALA A 56 1.18 12.34 -7.10
CA ALA A 56 2.44 12.87 -6.62
C ALA A 56 2.20 13.86 -5.49
N VAL A 57 2.93 13.70 -4.40
CA VAL A 57 2.88 14.60 -3.23
C VAL A 57 4.24 15.26 -3.05
N LEU A 58 5.30 14.45 -2.96
CA LEU A 58 6.68 14.88 -2.83
C LEU A 58 7.53 13.97 -3.72
N PRO A 59 8.77 14.38 -4.07
CA PRO A 59 9.66 13.50 -4.82
C PRO A 59 9.83 12.15 -4.09
N GLY A 60 9.59 11.05 -4.81
CA GLY A 60 9.68 9.70 -4.26
C GLY A 60 8.56 9.32 -3.29
N ARG A 61 7.59 10.21 -3.08
CA ARG A 61 6.47 9.96 -2.17
C ARG A 61 5.16 10.27 -2.87
N LYS A 62 4.35 9.25 -3.06
CA LYS A 62 3.10 9.34 -3.78
C LYS A 62 1.98 8.64 -3.03
N ASN A 63 0.79 9.18 -3.18
CA ASN A 63 -0.42 8.47 -2.79
C ASN A 63 -0.84 7.51 -3.89
N VAL A 64 -1.56 6.47 -3.52
CA VAL A 64 -2.24 5.60 -4.47
C VAL A 64 -3.73 5.76 -4.23
N ILE A 65 -4.46 6.03 -5.29
CA ILE A 65 -5.91 6.23 -5.22
C ILE A 65 -6.60 5.10 -5.96
N PHE A 66 -7.44 4.36 -5.24
CA PHE A 66 -8.31 3.34 -5.83
C PHE A 66 -9.73 3.89 -5.90
N ARG A 67 -10.41 3.62 -7.01
CA ARG A 67 -11.81 4.01 -7.15
C ARG A 67 -12.64 2.79 -7.50
N LEU A 68 -13.63 2.53 -6.67
CA LEU A 68 -14.60 1.48 -6.90
C LEU A 68 -15.92 2.15 -7.25
N LYS A 69 -16.38 1.95 -8.47
CA LYS A 69 -17.63 2.54 -8.93
C LYS A 69 -18.74 1.50 -8.88
N PRO A 70 -19.95 1.88 -8.42
CA PRO A 70 -21.08 0.98 -8.46
C PRO A 70 -21.55 0.77 -9.91
N THR A 71 -22.30 -0.30 -10.13
CA THR A 71 -22.93 -0.55 -11.44
C THR A 71 -24.16 0.31 -11.66
N GLY A 72 -24.72 0.88 -10.59
CA GLY A 72 -25.89 1.72 -10.64
C GLY A 72 -25.58 3.17 -10.28
N ARG A 73 -26.64 3.89 -9.88
CA ARG A 73 -26.53 5.29 -9.51
C ARG A 73 -25.70 5.46 -8.23
N ILE A 74 -24.79 6.43 -8.22
CA ILE A 74 -24.02 6.77 -7.04
C ILE A 74 -24.90 7.57 -6.07
N LYS A 75 -25.10 7.04 -4.86
CA LYS A 75 -25.87 7.70 -3.81
C LYS A 75 -24.98 8.26 -2.72
N GLN A 76 -23.86 7.64 -2.45
CA GLN A 76 -22.89 8.04 -1.42
C GLN A 76 -21.48 7.72 -1.88
N ARG A 77 -20.52 8.45 -1.30
CA ARG A 77 -19.11 8.18 -1.48
C ARG A 77 -18.48 7.99 -0.12
N ILE A 78 -17.69 6.95 0.02
CA ILE A 78 -16.95 6.65 1.25
C ILE A 78 -15.47 6.73 0.91
N LEU A 79 -14.72 7.48 1.72
CA LEU A 79 -13.28 7.56 1.60
C LEU A 79 -12.63 6.79 2.74
N LEU A 80 -11.79 5.83 2.40
CA LEU A 80 -10.93 5.14 3.35
C LEU A 80 -9.51 5.62 3.09
N ALA A 81 -8.81 6.09 4.11
CA ALA A 81 -7.51 6.72 3.95
C ALA A 81 -6.43 6.09 4.84
N PRO A 82 -6.09 4.81 4.61
CA PRO A 82 -4.96 4.18 5.31
C PRO A 82 -3.63 4.71 4.77
N HIS A 83 -2.58 4.67 5.60
CA HIS A 83 -1.25 5.08 5.18
C HIS A 83 -0.46 3.90 4.58
N LEU A 84 0.52 4.22 3.73
CA LEU A 84 1.38 3.22 3.08
C LEU A 84 2.65 2.92 3.87
N ASP A 85 3.13 3.88 4.62
CA ASP A 85 4.38 3.76 5.34
C ASP A 85 4.22 2.98 6.63
N VAL A 86 5.34 2.48 7.13
CA VAL A 86 5.40 1.77 8.41
C VAL A 86 6.54 2.34 9.24
N VAL A 87 6.55 2.01 10.52
CA VAL A 87 7.66 2.31 11.42
C VAL A 87 8.75 1.26 11.24
N PRO A 88 10.02 1.59 11.53
CA PRO A 88 11.08 0.58 11.46
C PRO A 88 10.88 -0.48 12.56
N ALA A 89 11.20 -1.72 12.21
CA ALA A 89 11.18 -2.83 13.15
C ALA A 89 12.61 -3.10 13.61
N ASP A 90 12.78 -3.29 14.92
CA ASP A 90 14.05 -3.62 15.53
C ASP A 90 13.91 -5.01 16.15
N ARG A 91 14.88 -5.90 15.88
CA ARG A 91 14.88 -7.25 16.44
C ARG A 91 14.87 -7.27 17.96
N LYS A 92 15.41 -6.22 18.59
CA LYS A 92 15.42 -6.10 20.06
C LYS A 92 14.06 -5.70 20.62
N SER A 93 13.23 -5.07 19.80
CA SER A 93 11.92 -4.55 20.22
C SER A 93 10.77 -5.51 19.87
N PHE A 94 11.02 -6.46 18.98
CA PHE A 94 9.97 -7.39 18.49
C PHE A 94 10.39 -8.84 18.54
#